data_16ce7e8fc03ed3261ce5262f8e806230
#
_entry.id   16ce7e8fc03ed3261ce5262f8e806230
#
_cell.length_a   1.000
_cell.length_b   1.000
_cell.length_c   1.000
_cell.angle_alpha   90.00
_cell.angle_beta   90.00
_cell.angle_gamma   90.00
#
_symmetry.space_group_name_H-M   'P 1'
#
loop_
_entity.id
_entity.type
_entity.pdbx_description
1 polymer ?
#
loop_
_entity_poly.entity_id
_entity_poly.type
_entity_poly.pdbx_seq_one_letter_code
_entity_poly.pdbx_strand_id
1 'polypeptide(L)'
;MSQLEVAETNAVSETKPYVPSLQRTEGQPPPIAANGGLSYMSFDRDGDAGTAKALEDALAEIASGENQRVIDMIDNAPPGPIKTRWGLAFRDYDECVRYIRESNSLKAPDGGVALPLAYTVYEGSSYSIVPSNAIWRDPAHADVAAKLRKNEEDNRRRNLYFPQVLRDARRIGEYYPGLSPHSAECMDRLGVSLAHVESRCSNFYDAAEVERVFYPEIEKLLLEFFPGATDALVYNHDVFDKDYAGDRTEDQDNKNPGVNARYVNLVHNDLNDNSGRVRCRELLTKNLRNFGRPQNYTEEEADAKMSRRFMSINLAKPMETIEQFPFVLCAWPSFADQPYITNYRIYDDRVGETTRFTYHPKHEWYWFPKQTSTEVSMLKCYDSVTDGSVSRWSFHTACIDPTAPADARCRKNVVVRAYVFF
;
A
#
# COMPACT_ATOMS: atom_id res chain seq x y z
N MET A 1 50.38 22.31 -17.15
CA MET A 1 50.34 20.91 -17.65
C MET A 1 50.36 20.02 -16.42
N SER A 2 49.28 19.58 -15.95
CA SER A 2 49.18 18.52 -14.97
C SER A 2 47.96 17.64 -15.36
N GLN A 3 48.28 16.41 -15.70
CA GLN A 3 47.32 15.38 -16.05
C GLN A 3 46.54 14.99 -14.81
N LEU A 4 45.20 15.03 -14.88
CA LEU A 4 44.32 14.40 -13.91
C LEU A 4 44.04 12.98 -14.43
N GLU A 5 44.60 12.00 -13.74
CA GLU A 5 44.29 10.60 -13.91
C GLU A 5 42.83 10.34 -13.48
N VAL A 6 42.05 9.86 -14.42
CA VAL A 6 40.72 9.31 -14.17
C VAL A 6 40.92 7.89 -13.70
N ALA A 7 40.69 7.62 -12.43
CA ALA A 7 40.64 6.26 -11.92
C ALA A 7 39.34 5.60 -12.38
N GLU A 8 39.40 4.71 -13.35
CA GLU A 8 38.37 3.74 -13.66
C GLU A 8 38.24 2.75 -12.51
N THR A 9 37.20 2.87 -11.71
CA THR A 9 36.78 1.80 -10.82
C THR A 9 35.70 0.98 -11.50
N ASN A 10 36.09 0.00 -12.26
CA ASN A 10 35.27 -1.13 -12.66
C ASN A 10 35.03 -2.01 -11.43
N ALA A 11 34.01 -1.69 -10.64
CA ALA A 11 33.41 -2.61 -9.67
C ALA A 11 32.21 -3.27 -10.34
N VAL A 12 32.42 -4.35 -11.07
CA VAL A 12 31.38 -5.34 -11.31
C VAL A 12 31.08 -5.95 -9.97
N SER A 13 29.98 -5.51 -9.35
CA SER A 13 29.48 -6.13 -8.13
C SER A 13 28.98 -7.52 -8.51
N GLU A 14 29.72 -8.54 -8.14
CA GLU A 14 29.21 -9.90 -8.08
C GLU A 14 27.96 -9.88 -7.19
N THR A 15 26.78 -10.00 -7.81
CA THR A 15 25.54 -10.20 -7.10
C THR A 15 25.60 -11.57 -6.43
N LYS A 16 26.00 -11.60 -5.17
CA LYS A 16 25.84 -12.80 -4.35
C LYS A 16 24.34 -13.16 -4.34
N PRO A 17 23.99 -14.44 -4.49
CA PRO A 17 22.61 -14.86 -4.34
C PRO A 17 22.10 -14.37 -2.97
N TYR A 18 20.94 -13.76 -2.97
CA TYR A 18 20.25 -13.33 -1.76
C TYR A 18 20.05 -14.55 -0.86
N VAL A 19 20.82 -14.63 0.19
CA VAL A 19 20.58 -15.51 1.32
C VAL A 19 19.84 -14.65 2.31
N PRO A 20 18.61 -15.00 2.74
CA PRO A 20 17.92 -14.29 3.78
C PRO A 20 18.71 -14.40 5.08
N SER A 21 19.61 -13.47 5.33
CA SER A 21 20.36 -13.39 6.57
C SER A 21 19.77 -12.37 7.51
N LEU A 22 18.51 -12.55 7.86
CA LEU A 22 17.96 -12.01 9.07
C LEU A 22 17.82 -13.15 10.07
N GLN A 23 18.95 -13.62 10.59
CA GLN A 23 18.93 -14.28 11.89
C GLN A 23 18.50 -13.22 12.91
N ARG A 24 17.18 -13.12 13.13
CA ARG A 24 16.69 -12.50 14.35
C ARG A 24 17.23 -13.34 15.50
N THR A 25 17.99 -12.69 16.38
CA THR A 25 18.24 -13.25 17.70
C THR A 25 16.89 -13.46 18.38
N GLU A 26 16.59 -14.69 18.76
CA GLU A 26 15.40 -15.02 19.56
C GLU A 26 15.24 -14.00 20.69
N GLY A 27 14.10 -13.33 20.77
CA GLY A 27 13.76 -12.37 21.81
C GLY A 27 13.74 -10.91 21.42
N GLN A 28 14.09 -10.51 20.19
CA GLN A 28 13.80 -9.14 19.75
C GLN A 28 12.36 -9.06 19.22
N PRO A 29 11.52 -8.21 19.84
CA PRO A 29 10.22 -7.88 19.25
C PRO A 29 10.44 -7.31 17.85
N PRO A 30 9.44 -7.42 16.93
CA PRO A 30 9.47 -6.72 15.67
C PRO A 30 9.80 -5.25 15.93
N PRO A 31 10.45 -4.54 14.99
CA PRO A 31 10.65 -3.11 15.13
C PRO A 31 9.29 -2.46 15.35
N ILE A 32 8.96 -2.22 16.59
CA ILE A 32 7.80 -1.46 17.00
C ILE A 32 8.09 -0.07 16.47
N ALA A 33 7.11 0.56 15.80
CA ALA A 33 7.13 1.97 15.60
C ALA A 33 7.60 2.63 16.90
N ALA A 34 8.58 3.51 16.84
CA ALA A 34 9.34 4.01 17.99
C ALA A 34 8.52 4.69 19.09
N ASN A 35 7.23 4.76 18.94
CA ASN A 35 6.27 5.28 19.91
C ASN A 35 5.47 4.10 20.45
N GLY A 36 5.56 3.87 21.74
CA GLY A 36 4.90 2.82 22.46
C GLY A 36 3.48 2.59 21.93
N GLY A 37 3.35 1.53 21.13
CA GLY A 37 2.15 1.29 20.35
C GLY A 37 0.93 1.36 21.24
N LEU A 38 -0.13 1.94 20.70
CA LEU A 38 -1.46 1.68 21.22
C LEU A 38 -1.59 0.17 21.34
N SER A 39 -1.44 -0.32 22.59
CA SER A 39 -1.55 -1.73 22.84
C SER A 39 -2.95 -2.11 22.41
N TYR A 40 -3.02 -2.88 21.29
CA TYR A 40 -4.18 -3.67 20.98
C TYR A 40 -5.52 -3.05 21.30
N MET A 41 -6.00 -2.28 20.38
CA MET A 41 -7.43 -2.16 20.30
C MET A 41 -7.91 -3.43 19.62
N SER A 42 -8.20 -4.45 20.45
CA SER A 42 -9.03 -5.55 20.01
C SER A 42 -10.26 -4.92 19.40
N PHE A 43 -10.69 -5.38 18.24
CA PHE A 43 -12.01 -5.11 17.69
C PHE A 43 -13.04 -5.83 18.56
N ASP A 44 -12.89 -5.67 19.85
CA ASP A 44 -13.78 -6.29 20.81
C ASP A 44 -15.01 -5.41 21.00
N ARG A 45 -16.05 -6.02 21.51
CA ARG A 45 -17.42 -5.53 21.72
C ARG A 45 -17.58 -4.12 22.30
N ASP A 46 -16.47 -3.46 22.62
CA ASP A 46 -16.34 -2.10 23.12
C ASP A 46 -15.89 -1.13 22.00
N GLY A 47 -16.44 -1.26 20.79
CA GLY A 47 -16.13 -0.40 19.64
C GLY A 47 -16.06 1.08 19.99
N ASP A 48 -16.97 1.55 20.85
CA ASP A 48 -17.00 2.92 21.34
C ASP A 48 -15.78 3.27 22.20
N ALA A 49 -15.32 2.37 23.09
CA ALA A 49 -14.19 2.63 23.97
C ALA A 49 -12.88 2.67 23.19
N GLY A 50 -12.71 1.76 22.23
CA GLY A 50 -11.56 1.73 21.34
C GLY A 50 -11.45 2.96 20.47
N THR A 51 -12.56 3.39 19.89
CA THR A 51 -12.62 4.60 19.06
C THR A 51 -12.35 5.85 19.89
N ALA A 52 -12.91 5.93 21.12
CA ALA A 52 -12.66 7.04 22.03
C ALA A 52 -11.17 7.15 22.42
N LYS A 53 -10.54 6.01 22.73
CA LYS A 53 -9.10 5.97 23.05
C LYS A 53 -8.23 6.40 21.86
N ALA A 54 -8.50 5.91 20.65
CA ALA A 54 -7.77 6.30 19.45
C ALA A 54 -7.91 7.80 19.16
N LEU A 55 -9.08 8.36 19.44
CA LEU A 55 -9.34 9.78 19.30
C LEU A 55 -8.55 10.60 20.33
N GLU A 56 -8.51 10.16 21.61
CA GLU A 56 -7.70 10.77 22.66
C GLU A 56 -6.21 10.76 22.27
N ASP A 57 -5.70 9.63 21.81
CA ASP A 57 -4.30 9.49 21.40
C ASP A 57 -3.98 10.37 20.16
N ALA A 58 -4.90 10.45 19.20
CA ALA A 58 -4.76 11.36 18.06
C ALA A 58 -4.67 12.82 18.49
N LEU A 59 -5.51 13.24 19.43
CA LEU A 59 -5.49 14.60 19.98
C LEU A 59 -4.22 14.87 20.80
N ALA A 60 -3.74 13.89 21.57
CA ALA A 60 -2.48 13.98 22.30
C ALA A 60 -1.27 14.14 21.37
N GLU A 61 -1.23 13.36 20.27
CA GLU A 61 -0.17 13.49 19.27
C GLU A 61 -0.21 14.85 18.57
N ILE A 62 -1.38 15.34 18.21
CA ILE A 62 -1.54 16.69 17.64
C ILE A 62 -1.02 17.75 18.63
N ALA A 63 -1.33 17.58 19.90
CA ALA A 63 -0.92 18.52 20.96
C ALA A 63 0.59 18.46 21.26
N SER A 64 1.25 17.33 21.02
CA SER A 64 2.70 17.16 21.25
C SER A 64 3.54 18.04 20.36
N GLY A 65 3.04 18.41 19.17
CA GLY A 65 3.76 19.20 18.19
C GLY A 65 4.95 18.49 17.54
N GLU A 66 5.08 17.17 17.70
CA GLU A 66 6.21 16.42 17.14
C GLU A 66 6.36 16.59 15.63
N ASN A 67 5.23 16.63 14.93
CA ASN A 67 5.22 16.84 13.49
C ASN A 67 5.33 18.33 13.07
N GLN A 68 5.20 19.26 14.00
CA GLN A 68 5.26 20.70 13.67
C GLN A 68 6.62 21.09 13.08
N ARG A 69 7.71 20.53 13.59
CA ARG A 69 9.06 20.79 13.05
C ARG A 69 9.19 20.40 11.58
N VAL A 70 8.55 19.30 11.16
CA VAL A 70 8.57 18.89 9.76
C VAL A 70 7.76 19.87 8.91
N ILE A 71 6.63 20.33 9.40
CA ILE A 71 5.79 21.34 8.74
C ILE A 71 6.56 22.65 8.62
N ASP A 72 7.18 23.11 9.69
CA ASP A 72 7.98 24.34 9.70
C ASP A 72 9.16 24.25 8.72
N MET A 73 9.82 23.11 8.64
CA MET A 73 10.88 22.86 7.66
C MET A 73 10.35 22.98 6.23
N ILE A 74 9.18 22.41 5.96
CA ILE A 74 8.56 22.46 4.64
C ILE A 74 8.13 23.89 4.30
N ASP A 75 7.49 24.61 5.23
CA ASP A 75 6.96 25.95 5.01
C ASP A 75 8.05 26.99 4.83
N ASN A 76 9.12 26.91 5.64
CA ASN A 76 10.22 27.85 5.60
C ASN A 76 11.27 27.54 4.51
N ALA A 77 11.17 26.39 3.85
CA ALA A 77 12.06 26.10 2.74
C ALA A 77 11.79 27.04 1.55
N PRO A 78 12.84 27.54 0.88
CA PRO A 78 12.69 28.38 -0.31
C PRO A 78 11.93 27.63 -1.42
N PRO A 79 11.41 28.35 -2.44
CA PRO A 79 10.88 27.69 -3.63
C PRO A 79 11.90 26.73 -4.25
N GLY A 80 11.40 25.59 -4.78
CA GLY A 80 12.22 24.55 -5.37
C GLY A 80 12.49 23.36 -4.46
N PRO A 81 13.56 22.61 -4.71
CA PRO A 81 13.86 21.36 -4.00
C PRO A 81 14.09 21.55 -2.51
N ILE A 82 13.48 20.71 -1.69
CA ILE A 82 13.64 20.70 -0.24
C ILE A 82 14.63 19.58 0.14
N LYS A 83 15.69 19.93 0.85
CA LYS A 83 16.58 18.95 1.46
C LYS A 83 15.95 18.43 2.75
N THR A 84 15.56 17.17 2.75
CA THR A 84 15.06 16.49 3.95
C THR A 84 16.08 15.45 4.43
N ARG A 85 15.91 14.93 5.64
CA ARG A 85 16.74 13.81 6.13
C ARG A 85 16.51 12.52 5.34
N TRP A 86 15.41 12.42 4.60
CA TRP A 86 15.06 11.25 3.77
C TRP A 86 15.59 11.41 2.34
N GLY A 87 15.86 12.62 1.88
CA GLY A 87 16.37 12.90 0.54
C GLY A 87 15.90 14.25 0.00
N LEU A 88 16.07 14.43 -1.31
CA LEU A 88 15.63 15.60 -2.03
C LEU A 88 14.15 15.45 -2.39
N ALA A 89 13.31 16.34 -1.88
CA ALA A 89 11.87 16.32 -1.99
C ALA A 89 11.32 17.58 -2.68
N PHE A 90 10.08 17.48 -3.16
CA PHE A 90 9.37 18.57 -3.82
C PHE A 90 7.94 18.65 -3.27
N ARG A 91 7.45 19.88 -3.08
CA ARG A 91 6.06 20.11 -2.68
C ARG A 91 5.09 19.79 -3.82
N ASP A 92 5.53 20.07 -5.03
CA ASP A 92 4.75 20.04 -6.24
C ASP A 92 5.22 18.95 -7.20
N TYR A 93 4.26 18.26 -7.82
CA TYR A 93 4.53 17.21 -8.79
C TYR A 93 5.29 17.73 -10.00
N ASP A 94 4.87 18.86 -10.57
CA ASP A 94 5.46 19.41 -11.81
C ASP A 94 6.89 19.93 -11.57
N GLU A 95 7.18 20.47 -10.37
CA GLU A 95 8.55 20.80 -9.98
C GLU A 95 9.44 19.54 -9.96
N CYS A 96 8.95 18.45 -9.39
CA CYS A 96 9.69 17.19 -9.36
C CYS A 96 9.90 16.63 -10.78
N VAL A 97 8.88 16.68 -11.65
CA VAL A 97 9.01 16.28 -13.07
C VAL A 97 10.06 17.14 -13.79
N ARG A 98 10.06 18.44 -13.56
CA ARG A 98 11.04 19.36 -14.16
C ARG A 98 12.45 18.99 -13.73
N TYR A 99 12.65 18.79 -12.44
CA TYR A 99 13.94 18.36 -11.89
C TYR A 99 14.41 17.04 -12.52
N ILE A 100 13.53 16.04 -12.65
CA ILE A 100 13.84 14.75 -13.27
C ILE A 100 14.30 14.95 -14.72
N ARG A 101 13.64 15.82 -15.48
CA ARG A 101 13.99 16.10 -16.87
C ARG A 101 15.33 16.84 -17.01
N GLU A 102 15.62 17.79 -16.14
CA GLU A 102 16.80 18.64 -16.20
C GLU A 102 18.05 17.96 -15.65
N SER A 103 17.92 17.13 -14.61
CA SER A 103 19.05 16.59 -13.88
C SER A 103 19.77 15.46 -14.59
N ASN A 104 19.18 14.82 -15.60
CA ASN A 104 19.71 13.61 -16.26
C ASN A 104 20.13 12.48 -15.29
N SER A 105 19.98 12.72 -13.96
CA SER A 105 20.54 11.90 -12.89
C SER A 105 19.72 10.64 -12.62
N LEU A 106 18.54 10.53 -13.21
CA LEU A 106 17.61 9.41 -13.00
C LEU A 106 17.36 8.61 -14.29
N LYS A 107 18.27 8.64 -15.24
CA LYS A 107 18.24 7.68 -16.33
C LYS A 107 18.60 6.33 -15.74
N ALA A 108 17.59 5.46 -15.60
CA ALA A 108 17.87 4.08 -15.29
C ALA A 108 18.68 3.45 -16.41
N PRO A 109 19.82 2.83 -16.11
CA PRO A 109 20.67 2.19 -17.12
C PRO A 109 19.94 1.09 -17.90
N ASP A 110 18.85 0.57 -17.33
CA ASP A 110 18.05 -0.56 -17.78
C ASP A 110 16.74 -0.16 -18.49
N GLY A 111 16.58 1.12 -18.84
CA GLY A 111 15.38 1.62 -19.53
C GLY A 111 14.17 1.84 -18.62
N GLY A 112 14.38 1.94 -17.31
CA GLY A 112 13.35 2.36 -16.38
C GLY A 112 12.89 3.81 -16.62
N VAL A 113 11.73 4.16 -16.10
CA VAL A 113 11.14 5.50 -16.19
C VAL A 113 11.28 6.21 -14.86
N ALA A 114 11.91 7.39 -14.87
CA ALA A 114 11.96 8.24 -13.69
C ALA A 114 10.69 9.10 -13.57
N LEU A 115 10.07 9.06 -12.40
CA LEU A 115 8.87 9.84 -12.13
C LEU A 115 8.72 10.19 -10.63
N PRO A 116 7.88 11.18 -10.27
CA PRO A 116 7.59 11.50 -8.88
C PRO A 116 6.72 10.45 -8.19
N LEU A 117 7.12 10.00 -7.01
CA LEU A 117 6.23 9.29 -6.09
C LEU A 117 6.02 10.10 -4.82
N ALA A 118 4.78 10.11 -4.31
CA ALA A 118 4.44 10.81 -3.09
C ALA A 118 4.69 9.92 -1.86
N TYR A 119 5.49 10.43 -0.93
CA TYR A 119 5.78 9.81 0.35
C TYR A 119 5.36 10.72 1.50
N THR A 120 5.00 10.13 2.60
CA THR A 120 4.75 10.86 3.83
C THR A 120 6.08 11.15 4.55
N VAL A 121 6.28 12.40 4.92
CA VAL A 121 7.42 12.86 5.71
C VAL A 121 6.95 13.02 7.16
N TYR A 122 7.24 12.00 7.99
CA TYR A 122 6.75 11.91 9.35
C TYR A 122 7.84 11.64 10.38
N GLU A 123 7.56 12.02 11.62
CA GLU A 123 8.37 11.68 12.79
C GLU A 123 7.58 10.90 13.87
N GLY A 124 6.34 10.55 13.64
CA GLY A 124 5.47 9.84 14.58
C GLY A 124 4.42 8.99 13.90
N SER A 125 3.39 8.58 14.62
CA SER A 125 2.23 7.91 14.07
C SER A 125 1.35 8.88 13.29
N SER A 126 0.53 8.35 12.40
CA SER A 126 -0.43 9.13 11.61
C SER A 126 -1.85 8.71 11.97
N TYR A 127 -2.74 9.68 12.03
CA TYR A 127 -4.15 9.46 12.33
C TYR A 127 -5.01 10.06 11.23
N SER A 128 -6.01 9.30 10.79
CA SER A 128 -7.03 9.75 9.85
C SER A 128 -8.39 9.40 10.39
N ILE A 129 -9.32 10.36 10.40
CA ILE A 129 -10.70 10.12 10.78
C ILE A 129 -11.52 9.95 9.51
N VAL A 130 -12.23 8.84 9.43
CA VAL A 130 -13.04 8.55 8.25
C VAL A 130 -14.19 9.56 8.17
N PRO A 131 -14.50 10.13 6.99
CA PRO A 131 -15.53 11.17 6.84
C PRO A 131 -16.92 10.78 7.32
N SER A 132 -17.24 9.49 7.34
CA SER A 132 -18.51 8.98 7.90
C SER A 132 -18.58 9.02 9.41
N ASN A 133 -17.47 9.27 10.10
CA ASN A 133 -17.44 9.31 11.57
C ASN A 133 -18.34 10.41 12.10
N ALA A 134 -19.21 10.05 13.09
CA ALA A 134 -20.22 10.92 13.67
C ALA A 134 -19.64 12.20 14.28
N ILE A 135 -18.36 12.14 14.77
CA ILE A 135 -17.68 13.29 15.37
C ILE A 135 -17.59 14.50 14.43
N TRP A 136 -17.55 14.26 13.10
CA TRP A 136 -17.52 15.32 12.10
C TRP A 136 -18.87 16.08 11.99
N ARG A 137 -19.95 15.44 12.42
CA ARG A 137 -21.33 15.90 12.25
C ARG A 137 -21.93 16.43 13.54
N ASP A 138 -21.37 16.06 14.69
CA ASP A 138 -21.90 16.44 15.99
C ASP A 138 -21.40 17.84 16.41
N PRO A 139 -22.29 18.84 16.55
CA PRO A 139 -21.93 20.18 17.02
C PRO A 139 -21.28 20.19 18.43
N ALA A 140 -21.59 19.20 19.27
CA ALA A 140 -20.97 19.07 20.59
C ALA A 140 -19.46 18.81 20.52
N HIS A 141 -18.97 18.30 19.41
CA HIS A 141 -17.56 17.99 19.16
C HIS A 141 -16.90 18.94 18.15
N ALA A 142 -17.47 20.12 17.92
CA ALA A 142 -16.98 21.07 16.91
C ALA A 142 -15.50 21.43 17.07
N ASP A 143 -15.04 21.65 18.31
CA ASP A 143 -13.62 21.99 18.59
C ASP A 143 -12.68 20.81 18.29
N VAL A 144 -13.09 19.60 18.62
CA VAL A 144 -12.35 18.38 18.33
C VAL A 144 -12.26 18.17 16.83
N ALA A 145 -13.38 18.26 16.14
CA ALA A 145 -13.46 18.14 14.68
C ALA A 145 -12.58 19.20 13.99
N ALA A 146 -12.53 20.43 14.50
CA ALA A 146 -11.66 21.47 13.93
C ALA A 146 -10.16 21.13 14.06
N LYS A 147 -9.72 20.63 15.23
CA LYS A 147 -8.34 20.17 15.45
C LYS A 147 -7.96 19.03 14.51
N LEU A 148 -8.87 18.08 14.33
CA LEU A 148 -8.65 16.92 13.46
C LEU A 148 -8.59 17.31 11.98
N ARG A 149 -9.44 18.23 11.52
CA ARG A 149 -9.37 18.76 10.15
C ARG A 149 -8.04 19.46 9.90
N LYS A 150 -7.60 20.31 10.84
CA LYS A 150 -6.29 20.92 10.74
C LYS A 150 -5.19 19.87 10.65
N ASN A 151 -5.22 18.85 11.48
CA ASN A 151 -4.23 17.77 11.41
C ASN A 151 -4.26 17.03 10.06
N GLU A 152 -5.41 16.82 9.46
CA GLU A 152 -5.49 16.22 8.13
C GLU A 152 -4.91 17.12 7.03
N GLU A 153 -5.11 18.44 7.13
CA GLU A 153 -4.47 19.40 6.22
C GLU A 153 -2.96 19.37 6.39
N ASP A 154 -2.48 19.38 7.63
CA ASP A 154 -1.06 19.27 7.96
C ASP A 154 -0.48 17.92 7.49
N ASN A 155 -1.22 16.82 7.60
CA ASN A 155 -0.84 15.51 7.07
C ASN A 155 -0.66 15.55 5.55
N ARG A 156 -1.55 16.24 4.82
CA ARG A 156 -1.42 16.41 3.36
C ARG A 156 -0.20 17.22 3.00
N ARG A 157 0.13 18.28 3.75
CA ARG A 157 1.33 19.10 3.55
C ARG A 157 2.63 18.33 3.77
N ARG A 158 2.61 17.27 4.59
CA ARG A 158 3.75 16.38 4.81
C ARG A 158 3.92 15.31 3.73
N ASN A 159 3.03 15.25 2.74
CA ASN A 159 3.20 14.39 1.59
C ASN A 159 4.01 15.12 0.52
N LEU A 160 5.24 14.70 0.34
CA LEU A 160 6.16 15.29 -0.62
C LEU A 160 6.47 14.33 -1.74
N TYR A 161 6.80 14.87 -2.91
CA TYR A 161 7.22 14.10 -4.07
C TYR A 161 8.71 13.84 -4.06
N PHE A 162 9.09 12.61 -4.30
CA PHE A 162 10.49 12.20 -4.45
C PHE A 162 10.69 11.55 -5.81
N PRO A 163 11.79 11.88 -6.51
CA PRO A 163 12.14 11.22 -7.74
C PRO A 163 12.40 9.73 -7.51
N GLN A 164 11.77 8.87 -8.29
CA GLN A 164 11.95 7.41 -8.24
C GLN A 164 12.07 6.84 -9.65
N VAL A 165 12.79 5.72 -9.78
CA VAL A 165 12.88 4.97 -11.03
C VAL A 165 11.95 3.77 -10.96
N LEU A 166 11.04 3.67 -11.91
CA LEU A 166 10.18 2.50 -12.09
C LEU A 166 10.78 1.57 -13.15
N ARG A 167 10.86 0.29 -12.82
CA ARG A 167 11.28 -0.77 -13.72
C ARG A 167 10.09 -1.58 -14.23
N ASP A 168 10.17 -2.06 -15.45
CA ASP A 168 9.16 -2.98 -15.98
C ASP A 168 9.20 -4.30 -15.19
N ALA A 169 8.12 -4.59 -14.48
CA ALA A 169 7.99 -5.78 -13.65
C ALA A 169 8.00 -7.10 -14.45
N ARG A 170 7.70 -7.06 -15.74
CA ARG A 170 7.82 -8.24 -16.62
C ARG A 170 9.27 -8.66 -16.80
N ARG A 171 10.22 -7.74 -16.55
CA ARG A 171 11.67 -7.95 -16.63
C ARG A 171 12.32 -8.31 -15.29
N ILE A 172 11.54 -8.67 -14.28
CA ILE A 172 12.05 -9.02 -12.93
C ILE A 172 13.18 -10.07 -13.01
N GLY A 173 13.09 -11.03 -13.91
CA GLY A 173 14.14 -12.04 -14.12
C GLY A 173 15.51 -11.50 -14.54
N GLU A 174 15.58 -10.26 -15.05
CA GLU A 174 16.85 -9.60 -15.38
C GLU A 174 17.51 -8.99 -14.13
N TYR A 175 16.71 -8.55 -13.15
CA TYR A 175 17.20 -7.98 -11.88
C TYR A 175 17.38 -9.06 -10.82
N TYR A 176 16.59 -10.12 -10.88
CA TYR A 176 16.61 -11.27 -9.99
C TYR A 176 16.71 -12.55 -10.83
N PRO A 177 17.94 -12.97 -11.23
CA PRO A 177 18.14 -14.09 -12.14
C PRO A 177 17.39 -15.36 -11.74
N GLY A 178 16.66 -15.93 -12.69
CA GLY A 178 15.84 -17.12 -12.51
C GLY A 178 14.45 -16.88 -11.94
N LEU A 179 14.12 -15.64 -11.54
CA LEU A 179 12.81 -15.32 -10.97
C LEU A 179 11.81 -14.93 -12.08
N SER A 180 10.64 -15.58 -12.09
CA SER A 180 9.54 -15.23 -12.99
C SER A 180 8.54 -14.35 -12.29
N PRO A 181 8.07 -13.23 -12.90
CA PRO A 181 6.98 -12.44 -12.34
C PRO A 181 5.67 -13.24 -12.22
N HIS A 182 5.54 -14.36 -12.92
CA HIS A 182 4.36 -15.22 -12.92
C HIS A 182 4.49 -16.40 -11.94
N SER A 183 5.23 -16.24 -10.84
CA SER A 183 5.47 -17.35 -9.90
C SER A 183 5.14 -16.99 -8.46
N ALA A 184 4.74 -17.99 -7.68
CA ALA A 184 4.59 -17.88 -6.23
C ALA A 184 5.92 -17.51 -5.55
N GLU A 185 7.06 -17.97 -6.10
CA GLU A 185 8.39 -17.59 -5.61
C GLU A 185 8.62 -16.07 -5.72
N CYS A 186 8.17 -15.44 -6.80
CA CYS A 186 8.26 -13.98 -6.95
C CYS A 186 7.45 -13.27 -5.85
N MET A 187 6.24 -13.74 -5.58
CA MET A 187 5.42 -13.23 -4.48
C MET A 187 6.11 -13.44 -3.13
N ASP A 188 6.71 -14.60 -2.91
CA ASP A 188 7.39 -14.88 -1.64
C ASP A 188 8.69 -14.12 -1.45
N ARG A 189 9.41 -13.82 -2.52
CA ARG A 189 10.66 -13.04 -2.44
C ARG A 189 10.45 -11.54 -2.47
N LEU A 190 9.57 -11.06 -3.35
CA LEU A 190 9.45 -9.62 -3.64
C LEU A 190 8.15 -9.00 -3.11
N GLY A 191 7.15 -9.80 -2.78
CA GLY A 191 5.82 -9.32 -2.39
C GLY A 191 4.95 -8.90 -3.58
N VAL A 192 5.40 -9.14 -4.80
CA VAL A 192 4.75 -8.73 -6.04
C VAL A 192 4.76 -9.85 -7.07
N SER A 193 3.71 -9.95 -7.89
CA SER A 193 3.63 -10.92 -8.99
C SER A 193 2.63 -10.45 -10.05
N LEU A 194 2.60 -11.16 -11.18
CA LEU A 194 1.65 -10.97 -12.27
C LEU A 194 0.93 -12.28 -12.57
N ALA A 195 -0.39 -12.25 -12.58
CA ALA A 195 -1.21 -13.36 -13.05
C ALA A 195 -1.99 -12.99 -14.32
N HIS A 196 -2.68 -13.97 -14.90
CA HIS A 196 -3.57 -13.77 -16.02
C HIS A 196 -4.96 -14.32 -15.70
N VAL A 197 -5.99 -13.52 -16.00
CA VAL A 197 -7.39 -13.90 -15.83
C VAL A 197 -8.22 -13.39 -17.02
N GLU A 198 -8.80 -14.28 -17.75
CA GLU A 198 -9.90 -14.00 -18.67
C GLU A 198 -11.21 -14.16 -17.90
N SER A 199 -11.71 -13.06 -17.35
CA SER A 199 -12.92 -13.11 -16.53
C SER A 199 -14.19 -13.13 -17.38
N ARG A 200 -15.17 -13.90 -16.91
CA ARG A 200 -16.54 -13.92 -17.45
C ARG A 200 -17.44 -12.84 -16.84
N CYS A 201 -16.94 -12.06 -15.86
CA CYS A 201 -17.63 -10.92 -15.33
C CYS A 201 -17.74 -9.86 -16.43
N SER A 202 -18.94 -9.51 -16.80
CA SER A 202 -19.24 -8.58 -17.91
C SER A 202 -19.38 -7.14 -17.42
N ASN A 203 -19.75 -6.94 -16.15
CA ASN A 203 -19.97 -5.65 -15.56
C ASN A 203 -19.35 -5.54 -14.16
N PHE A 204 -18.14 -4.98 -14.06
CA PHE A 204 -17.46 -4.75 -12.79
C PHE A 204 -18.08 -3.64 -11.92
N TYR A 205 -19.05 -2.90 -12.44
CA TYR A 205 -19.81 -1.92 -11.66
C TYR A 205 -21.03 -2.55 -10.95
N ASP A 206 -21.39 -3.77 -11.30
CA ASP A 206 -22.42 -4.56 -10.61
C ASP A 206 -21.76 -5.45 -9.54
N ALA A 207 -21.87 -5.02 -8.28
CA ALA A 207 -21.28 -5.74 -7.15
C ALA A 207 -21.77 -7.18 -7.05
N ALA A 208 -23.06 -7.45 -7.34
CA ALA A 208 -23.61 -8.80 -7.28
C ALA A 208 -23.04 -9.70 -8.37
N GLU A 209 -22.78 -9.16 -9.56
CA GLU A 209 -22.10 -9.93 -10.62
C GLU A 209 -20.64 -10.19 -10.26
N VAL A 210 -19.92 -9.19 -9.73
CA VAL A 210 -18.53 -9.35 -9.27
C VAL A 210 -18.42 -10.44 -8.21
N GLU A 211 -19.30 -10.43 -7.21
CA GLU A 211 -19.30 -11.45 -6.15
C GLU A 211 -19.64 -12.86 -6.69
N ARG A 212 -20.59 -12.95 -7.60
CA ARG A 212 -21.05 -14.22 -8.14
C ARG A 212 -20.10 -14.83 -9.16
N VAL A 213 -19.42 -14.01 -9.96
CA VAL A 213 -18.58 -14.46 -11.09
C VAL A 213 -17.10 -14.27 -10.81
N PHE A 214 -16.69 -13.05 -10.47
CA PHE A 214 -15.27 -12.71 -10.39
C PHE A 214 -14.59 -13.25 -9.12
N TYR A 215 -15.28 -13.24 -7.95
CA TYR A 215 -14.69 -13.78 -6.72
C TYR A 215 -14.30 -15.26 -6.87
N PRO A 216 -15.17 -16.17 -7.34
CA PRO A 216 -14.77 -17.56 -7.55
C PRO A 216 -13.64 -17.74 -8.57
N GLU A 217 -13.56 -16.89 -9.60
CA GLU A 217 -12.47 -16.92 -10.57
C GLU A 217 -11.13 -16.58 -9.91
N ILE A 218 -11.12 -15.56 -9.04
CA ILE A 218 -9.92 -15.17 -8.30
C ILE A 218 -9.53 -16.19 -7.24
N GLU A 219 -10.48 -16.76 -6.51
CA GLU A 219 -10.20 -17.83 -5.53
C GLU A 219 -9.56 -19.03 -6.20
N LYS A 220 -10.10 -19.45 -7.33
CA LYS A 220 -9.52 -20.53 -8.15
C LYS A 220 -8.10 -20.17 -8.63
N LEU A 221 -7.91 -18.96 -9.15
CA LEU A 221 -6.59 -18.48 -9.56
C LEU A 221 -5.58 -18.58 -8.39
N LEU A 222 -5.94 -18.13 -7.20
CA LEU A 222 -5.05 -18.13 -6.04
C LEU A 222 -4.66 -19.53 -5.61
N LEU A 223 -5.61 -20.48 -5.63
CA LEU A 223 -5.33 -21.89 -5.32
C LEU A 223 -4.41 -22.55 -6.36
N GLU A 224 -4.55 -22.18 -7.63
CA GLU A 224 -3.68 -22.68 -8.70
C GLU A 224 -2.30 -22.01 -8.69
N PHE A 225 -2.24 -20.72 -8.33
CA PHE A 225 -1.00 -19.93 -8.33
C PHE A 225 -0.07 -20.28 -7.16
N PHE A 226 -0.61 -20.59 -5.98
CA PHE A 226 0.17 -20.87 -4.77
C PHE A 226 0.21 -22.37 -4.44
N PRO A 227 1.31 -23.07 -4.73
CA PRO A 227 1.46 -24.48 -4.34
C PRO A 227 1.30 -24.66 -2.82
N GLY A 228 0.45 -25.60 -2.42
CA GLY A 228 0.16 -25.87 -1.02
C GLY A 228 -0.92 -24.97 -0.39
N ALA A 229 -1.47 -24.03 -1.12
CA ALA A 229 -2.69 -23.34 -0.68
C ALA A 229 -3.85 -24.31 -0.56
N THR A 230 -4.55 -24.28 0.58
CA THR A 230 -5.69 -25.15 0.88
C THR A 230 -7.02 -24.43 0.75
N ASP A 231 -7.00 -23.10 0.86
CA ASP A 231 -8.20 -22.28 0.76
C ASP A 231 -7.84 -20.85 0.35
N ALA A 232 -8.77 -20.17 -0.31
CA ALA A 232 -8.69 -18.76 -0.66
C ALA A 232 -10.04 -18.09 -0.44
N LEU A 233 -10.04 -16.95 0.21
CA LEU A 233 -11.24 -16.18 0.56
C LEU A 233 -11.13 -14.75 0.01
N VAL A 234 -11.85 -14.46 -1.06
CA VAL A 234 -12.06 -13.08 -1.52
C VAL A 234 -13.15 -12.44 -0.65
N TYR A 235 -12.84 -11.30 -0.04
CA TYR A 235 -13.74 -10.71 0.95
C TYR A 235 -14.25 -9.31 0.58
N ASN A 236 -13.61 -8.59 -0.32
CA ASN A 236 -14.14 -7.35 -0.86
C ASN A 236 -13.49 -6.96 -2.18
N HIS A 237 -14.08 -5.96 -2.85
CA HIS A 237 -13.51 -5.30 -4.00
C HIS A 237 -13.78 -3.80 -3.99
N ASP A 238 -12.98 -3.06 -4.74
CA ASP A 238 -13.18 -1.66 -5.09
C ASP A 238 -13.01 -1.49 -6.60
N VAL A 239 -13.83 -0.64 -7.19
CA VAL A 239 -13.69 -0.22 -8.57
C VAL A 239 -13.08 1.17 -8.60
N PHE A 240 -12.06 1.37 -9.40
CA PHE A 240 -11.43 2.68 -9.60
C PHE A 240 -11.70 3.15 -11.03
N ASP A 241 -12.49 4.19 -11.16
CA ASP A 241 -12.80 4.87 -12.41
C ASP A 241 -13.06 6.35 -12.15
N LYS A 242 -12.13 7.21 -12.58
CA LYS A 242 -12.23 8.65 -12.40
C LYS A 242 -13.38 9.26 -13.18
N ASP A 243 -13.73 8.66 -14.32
CA ASP A 243 -14.70 9.20 -15.27
C ASP A 243 -16.12 8.65 -15.03
N TYR A 244 -16.28 7.74 -14.07
CA TYR A 244 -17.61 7.18 -13.78
C TYR A 244 -18.58 8.24 -13.26
N ALA A 245 -19.68 8.42 -13.99
CA ALA A 245 -20.72 9.43 -13.70
C ALA A 245 -21.90 8.88 -12.89
N GLY A 246 -21.84 7.64 -12.40
CA GLY A 246 -22.92 7.02 -11.61
C GLY A 246 -23.13 7.67 -10.24
N ASP A 247 -24.15 7.22 -9.52
CA ASP A 247 -24.50 7.72 -8.19
C ASP A 247 -23.32 7.53 -7.22
N ARG A 248 -22.59 8.61 -6.98
CA ARG A 248 -21.53 8.69 -5.97
C ARG A 248 -22.13 9.28 -4.73
N THR A 249 -22.45 8.45 -3.76
CA THR A 249 -22.79 8.95 -2.42
C THR A 249 -21.52 9.02 -1.58
N GLU A 250 -21.30 10.16 -0.92
CA GLU A 250 -20.14 10.38 -0.03
C GLU A 250 -20.06 9.36 1.13
N ASP A 251 -21.14 8.63 1.38
CA ASP A 251 -21.27 7.65 2.46
C ASP A 251 -20.85 6.20 2.07
N GLN A 252 -20.34 5.97 0.88
CA GLN A 252 -20.03 4.61 0.40
C GLN A 252 -18.72 4.00 0.94
N ASP A 253 -17.98 4.70 1.77
CA ASP A 253 -16.69 4.20 2.30
C ASP A 253 -16.79 2.91 3.11
N ASN A 254 -17.96 2.39 3.43
CA ASN A 254 -18.11 1.33 4.42
C ASN A 254 -19.08 0.19 4.13
N LYS A 255 -19.96 0.27 3.14
CA LYS A 255 -21.05 -0.72 3.01
C LYS A 255 -21.24 -1.38 1.66
N ASN A 256 -20.70 -0.83 0.59
CA ASN A 256 -20.72 -1.43 -0.74
C ASN A 256 -19.39 -1.17 -1.44
N PRO A 257 -18.90 -2.08 -2.29
CA PRO A 257 -17.81 -1.77 -3.18
C PRO A 257 -18.22 -0.61 -4.06
N GLY A 258 -17.74 0.56 -3.71
CA GLY A 258 -18.05 1.79 -4.42
C GLY A 258 -17.13 1.99 -5.61
N VAL A 259 -17.57 2.79 -6.57
CA VAL A 259 -16.68 3.27 -7.61
C VAL A 259 -15.89 4.46 -7.07
N ASN A 260 -14.58 4.31 -6.94
CA ASN A 260 -13.69 5.33 -6.45
C ASN A 260 -13.22 6.23 -7.60
N ALA A 261 -13.50 7.53 -7.50
CA ALA A 261 -13.03 8.53 -8.47
C ALA A 261 -11.57 8.95 -8.24
N ARG A 262 -10.96 8.55 -7.13
CA ARG A 262 -9.61 8.96 -6.75
C ARG A 262 -8.72 7.76 -6.61
N TYR A 263 -7.55 7.81 -7.23
CA TYR A 263 -6.49 6.85 -6.98
C TYR A 263 -5.71 7.26 -5.72
N VAL A 264 -5.29 6.28 -4.95
CA VAL A 264 -4.42 6.53 -3.81
C VAL A 264 -2.99 6.74 -4.34
N ASN A 265 -2.55 7.99 -4.35
CA ASN A 265 -1.25 8.41 -4.87
C ASN A 265 -0.20 8.66 -3.77
N LEU A 266 -0.34 8.00 -2.65
CA LEU A 266 0.57 8.06 -1.52
C LEU A 266 1.09 6.66 -1.22
N VAL A 267 2.41 6.54 -1.05
CA VAL A 267 3.07 5.26 -0.76
C VAL A 267 2.56 4.69 0.56
N HIS A 268 1.98 3.50 0.50
CA HIS A 268 1.36 2.83 1.65
C HIS A 268 1.33 1.31 1.49
N ASN A 269 0.95 0.62 2.55
CA ASN A 269 0.41 -0.74 2.54
C ASN A 269 -0.91 -0.76 3.31
N ASP A 270 -1.85 -1.57 2.86
CA ASP A 270 -3.22 -1.62 3.42
C ASP A 270 -3.28 -2.19 4.83
N LEU A 271 -2.30 -2.98 5.24
CA LEU A 271 -2.25 -3.67 6.52
C LEU A 271 -0.89 -3.47 7.21
N ASN A 272 -0.80 -3.85 8.47
CA ASN A 272 0.44 -4.01 9.23
C ASN A 272 0.47 -5.36 9.94
N ASP A 273 1.45 -5.57 10.82
CA ASP A 273 1.60 -6.82 11.58
C ASP A 273 0.36 -7.16 12.42
N ASN A 274 -0.26 -6.14 13.01
CA ASN A 274 -1.45 -6.31 13.82
C ASN A 274 -2.71 -6.45 12.97
N SER A 275 -3.00 -5.45 12.14
CA SER A 275 -4.26 -5.39 11.38
C SER A 275 -4.42 -6.55 10.40
N GLY A 276 -3.32 -7.09 9.85
CA GLY A 276 -3.37 -8.25 8.96
C GLY A 276 -3.93 -9.48 9.64
N ARG A 277 -3.52 -9.73 10.89
CA ARG A 277 -4.00 -10.87 11.69
C ARG A 277 -5.41 -10.65 12.24
N VAL A 278 -5.64 -9.48 12.83
CA VAL A 278 -6.96 -9.13 13.40
C VAL A 278 -8.03 -9.16 12.30
N ARG A 279 -7.72 -8.59 11.14
CA ARG A 279 -8.67 -8.56 10.03
C ARG A 279 -9.03 -9.95 9.51
N CYS A 280 -8.04 -10.86 9.42
CA CYS A 280 -8.28 -12.23 9.04
C CYS A 280 -9.28 -12.90 9.99
N ARG A 281 -9.00 -12.82 11.31
CA ARG A 281 -9.87 -13.39 12.34
C ARG A 281 -11.30 -12.85 12.26
N GLU A 282 -11.46 -11.55 12.14
CA GLU A 282 -12.78 -10.92 12.03
C GLU A 282 -13.57 -11.38 10.80
N LEU A 283 -12.91 -11.51 9.66
CA LEU A 283 -13.55 -12.00 8.45
C LEU A 283 -14.02 -13.44 8.61
N LEU A 284 -13.29 -14.26 9.35
CA LEU A 284 -13.66 -15.65 9.61
C LEU A 284 -14.83 -15.75 10.61
N THR A 285 -14.79 -15.00 11.72
CA THR A 285 -15.68 -15.20 12.86
C THR A 285 -16.88 -14.24 12.90
N LYS A 286 -16.68 -12.98 12.48
CA LYS A 286 -17.69 -11.92 12.61
C LYS A 286 -18.44 -11.62 11.31
N ASN A 287 -18.04 -12.23 10.21
CA ASN A 287 -18.57 -11.95 8.87
C ASN A 287 -18.60 -10.45 8.50
N LEU A 288 -17.68 -9.68 9.08
CA LEU A 288 -17.57 -8.26 8.81
C LEU A 288 -17.20 -8.03 7.37
N ARG A 289 -18.07 -7.40 6.61
CA ARG A 289 -17.88 -7.03 5.21
C ARG A 289 -17.68 -8.22 4.27
N ASN A 290 -18.22 -9.36 4.59
CA ASN A 290 -18.27 -10.51 3.70
C ASN A 290 -19.45 -10.41 2.73
N PHE A 291 -19.60 -9.38 1.98
CA PHE A 291 -20.57 -9.18 0.91
C PHE A 291 -21.37 -10.45 0.52
N GLY A 292 -22.28 -10.91 1.39
CA GLY A 292 -23.11 -12.08 1.15
C GLY A 292 -22.45 -13.47 1.29
N ARG A 293 -21.19 -13.56 1.70
CA ARG A 293 -20.44 -14.82 1.87
C ARG A 293 -19.95 -15.03 3.31
N PRO A 294 -20.86 -15.21 4.28
CA PRO A 294 -20.49 -15.42 5.68
C PRO A 294 -19.67 -16.70 5.84
N GLN A 295 -18.57 -16.63 6.60
CA GLN A 295 -17.72 -17.79 6.86
C GLN A 295 -18.19 -18.60 8.07
N ASN A 296 -18.73 -17.90 9.10
CA ASN A 296 -19.32 -18.50 10.31
C ASN A 296 -18.42 -19.49 11.05
N TYR A 297 -17.08 -19.26 11.01
CA TYR A 297 -16.15 -20.04 11.81
C TYR A 297 -16.36 -19.74 13.30
N THR A 298 -16.23 -20.75 14.16
CA THR A 298 -16.03 -20.51 15.58
C THR A 298 -14.65 -19.90 15.83
N GLU A 299 -14.42 -19.36 17.03
CA GLU A 299 -13.11 -18.80 17.39
C GLU A 299 -12.02 -19.90 17.34
N GLU A 300 -12.34 -21.13 17.77
CA GLU A 300 -11.43 -22.28 17.75
C GLU A 300 -11.10 -22.71 16.30
N GLU A 301 -12.08 -22.72 15.42
CA GLU A 301 -11.88 -23.05 14.01
C GLU A 301 -11.05 -21.99 13.31
N ALA A 302 -11.29 -20.71 13.61
CA ALA A 302 -10.51 -19.59 13.09
C ALA A 302 -9.06 -19.67 13.59
N ASP A 303 -8.83 -19.96 14.87
CA ASP A 303 -7.49 -20.17 15.44
C ASP A 303 -6.77 -21.36 14.79
N ALA A 304 -7.45 -22.47 14.61
CA ALA A 304 -6.88 -23.63 13.93
C ALA A 304 -6.46 -23.30 12.48
N LYS A 305 -7.31 -22.57 11.75
CA LYS A 305 -7.01 -22.12 10.38
C LYS A 305 -5.83 -21.14 10.35
N MET A 306 -5.77 -20.20 11.28
CA MET A 306 -4.72 -19.18 11.37
C MET A 306 -3.44 -19.65 12.08
N SER A 307 -3.41 -20.85 12.62
CA SER A 307 -2.19 -21.46 13.21
C SER A 307 -1.16 -21.87 12.15
N ARG A 308 -1.60 -22.05 10.91
CA ARG A 308 -0.76 -22.29 9.73
C ARG A 308 -0.47 -20.98 9.02
N ARG A 309 0.37 -21.02 7.98
CA ARG A 309 0.63 -19.84 7.15
C ARG A 309 -0.67 -19.34 6.51
N PHE A 310 -0.87 -18.04 6.57
CA PHE A 310 -1.86 -17.32 5.78
C PHE A 310 -1.32 -15.99 5.33
N MET A 311 -1.81 -15.47 4.22
CA MET A 311 -1.40 -14.18 3.68
C MET A 311 -2.59 -13.41 3.12
N SER A 312 -2.51 -12.08 3.15
CA SER A 312 -3.45 -11.18 2.48
C SER A 312 -2.84 -10.67 1.19
N ILE A 313 -3.60 -10.77 0.10
CA ILE A 313 -3.19 -10.36 -1.24
C ILE A 313 -4.24 -9.42 -1.83
N ASN A 314 -3.78 -8.34 -2.42
CA ASN A 314 -4.59 -7.51 -3.30
C ASN A 314 -4.29 -7.87 -4.76
N LEU A 315 -5.35 -7.96 -5.56
CA LEU A 315 -5.26 -8.26 -6.98
C LEU A 315 -5.92 -7.10 -7.76
N ALA A 316 -5.14 -6.42 -8.58
CA ALA A 316 -5.61 -5.30 -9.38
C ALA A 316 -5.72 -5.72 -10.84
N LYS A 317 -6.96 -5.85 -11.34
CA LYS A 317 -7.28 -6.20 -12.72
C LYS A 317 -7.77 -4.97 -13.48
N PRO A 318 -7.06 -4.54 -14.53
CA PRO A 318 -7.58 -3.51 -15.42
C PRO A 318 -8.85 -3.97 -16.14
N MET A 319 -9.76 -3.04 -16.42
CA MET A 319 -10.92 -3.28 -17.29
C MET A 319 -10.57 -3.04 -18.76
N GLU A 320 -9.58 -2.20 -19.01
CA GLU A 320 -9.00 -1.88 -20.31
C GLU A 320 -7.49 -1.65 -20.16
N THR A 321 -6.76 -1.53 -21.25
CA THR A 321 -5.31 -1.24 -21.19
C THR A 321 -5.05 0.05 -20.43
N ILE A 322 -4.15 0.00 -19.44
CA ILE A 322 -3.77 1.17 -18.65
C ILE A 322 -2.90 2.09 -19.49
N GLU A 323 -3.34 3.34 -19.66
CA GLU A 323 -2.60 4.39 -20.35
C GLU A 323 -2.05 5.44 -19.38
N GLN A 324 -2.79 5.76 -18.31
CA GLN A 324 -2.38 6.72 -17.28
C GLN A 324 -2.78 6.23 -15.88
N PHE A 325 -2.16 6.76 -14.87
CA PHE A 325 -2.30 6.39 -13.45
C PHE A 325 -1.95 4.91 -13.19
N PRO A 326 -0.77 4.43 -13.63
CA PRO A 326 -0.36 3.05 -13.38
C PRO A 326 -0.34 2.74 -11.88
N PHE A 327 -0.50 1.45 -11.59
CA PHE A 327 -0.31 0.90 -10.26
C PHE A 327 1.15 0.47 -10.13
N VAL A 328 1.82 0.95 -9.07
CA VAL A 328 3.25 0.71 -8.86
C VAL A 328 3.50 0.03 -7.52
N LEU A 329 4.47 -0.87 -7.51
CA LEU A 329 4.72 -1.84 -6.46
C LEU A 329 6.20 -1.78 -6.04
N CYS A 330 6.47 -1.81 -4.74
CA CYS A 330 7.84 -1.80 -4.22
C CYS A 330 8.27 -3.21 -3.79
N ALA A 331 9.43 -3.65 -4.25
CA ALA A 331 9.95 -4.97 -3.89
C ALA A 331 10.42 -5.02 -2.44
N TRP A 332 9.98 -6.04 -1.70
CA TRP A 332 10.26 -6.26 -0.29
C TRP A 332 11.74 -6.13 0.11
N PRO A 333 12.73 -6.72 -0.58
CA PRO A 333 14.12 -6.64 -0.15
C PRO A 333 14.67 -5.21 -0.06
N SER A 334 14.09 -4.29 -0.80
CA SER A 334 14.56 -2.89 -0.84
C SER A 334 14.17 -2.06 0.39
N PHE A 335 13.27 -2.58 1.22
CA PHE A 335 12.76 -1.88 2.41
C PHE A 335 12.52 -2.78 3.63
N ALA A 336 12.93 -4.05 3.58
CA ALA A 336 12.68 -5.03 4.64
C ALA A 336 13.11 -4.58 6.04
N ASP A 337 14.19 -3.80 6.11
CA ASP A 337 14.77 -3.28 7.35
C ASP A 337 14.27 -1.86 7.70
N GLN A 338 13.41 -1.28 6.86
CA GLN A 338 12.93 0.09 7.08
C GLN A 338 11.75 0.08 8.05
N PRO A 339 11.75 0.96 9.07
CA PRO A 339 10.58 1.15 9.91
C PRO A 339 9.44 1.75 9.11
N TYR A 340 8.23 1.33 9.42
CA TYR A 340 7.01 1.91 8.88
C TYR A 340 6.30 2.80 9.90
N ILE A 341 5.41 3.66 9.40
CA ILE A 341 4.56 4.53 10.21
C ILE A 341 3.17 3.92 10.23
N THR A 342 2.64 3.60 11.41
CA THR A 342 1.25 3.18 11.52
C THR A 342 0.35 4.39 11.27
N ASN A 343 -0.59 4.22 10.34
CA ASN A 343 -1.65 5.18 10.11
C ASN A 343 -2.96 4.60 10.64
N TYR A 344 -3.41 5.15 11.76
CA TYR A 344 -4.67 4.78 12.39
C TYR A 344 -5.84 5.43 11.64
N ARG A 345 -6.81 4.60 11.24
CA ARG A 345 -8.05 5.06 10.59
C ARG A 345 -9.20 4.88 11.57
N ILE A 346 -9.68 6.00 12.11
CA ILE A 346 -10.69 6.02 13.15
C ILE A 346 -12.07 6.06 12.49
N TYR A 347 -12.85 4.99 12.69
CA TYR A 347 -14.25 4.86 12.30
C TYR A 347 -15.13 5.01 13.55
N ASP A 348 -16.44 5.06 13.40
CA ASP A 348 -17.37 5.10 14.56
C ASP A 348 -17.36 3.81 15.37
N ASP A 349 -17.15 2.68 14.69
CA ASP A 349 -17.31 1.33 15.23
C ASP A 349 -16.00 0.57 15.41
N ARG A 350 -14.87 1.13 14.95
CA ARG A 350 -13.56 0.48 14.99
C ARG A 350 -12.41 1.42 14.67
N VAL A 351 -11.20 0.95 14.93
CA VAL A 351 -9.97 1.55 14.45
C VAL A 351 -9.30 0.59 13.46
N GLY A 352 -9.08 1.05 12.23
CA GLY A 352 -8.27 0.35 11.24
C GLY A 352 -6.83 0.81 11.31
N GLU A 353 -5.90 -0.04 10.87
CA GLU A 353 -4.49 0.29 10.76
C GLU A 353 -3.98 0.02 9.35
N THR A 354 -3.37 1.02 8.76
CA THR A 354 -2.61 0.92 7.52
C THR A 354 -1.19 1.38 7.77
N THR A 355 -0.29 1.21 6.82
CA THR A 355 1.09 1.67 6.97
C THR A 355 1.42 2.77 5.98
N ARG A 356 2.26 3.71 6.43
CA ARG A 356 2.90 4.72 5.61
C ARG A 356 4.41 4.51 5.64
N PHE A 357 5.08 5.02 4.63
CA PHE A 357 6.52 4.89 4.54
C PHE A 357 7.15 6.22 4.17
N THR A 358 8.33 6.45 4.74
CA THR A 358 9.18 7.55 4.32
C THR A 358 10.01 7.14 3.12
N TYR A 359 10.46 8.11 2.34
CA TYR A 359 11.33 7.87 1.21
C TYR A 359 12.67 7.25 1.63
N HIS A 360 13.14 6.32 0.82
CA HIS A 360 14.51 5.82 0.88
C HIS A 360 15.07 5.60 -0.53
N PRO A 361 16.32 6.00 -0.82
CA PRO A 361 16.89 5.88 -2.18
C PRO A 361 17.12 4.44 -2.67
N LYS A 362 17.07 3.47 -1.76
CA LYS A 362 17.20 2.04 -2.09
C LYS A 362 15.88 1.38 -2.48
N HIS A 363 14.74 2.07 -2.41
CA HIS A 363 13.47 1.49 -2.81
C HIS A 363 13.51 1.08 -4.27
N GLU A 364 13.11 -0.15 -4.55
CA GLU A 364 13.04 -0.72 -5.90
C GLU A 364 11.57 -0.81 -6.33
N TRP A 365 11.22 0.04 -7.29
CA TRP A 365 9.87 0.18 -7.76
C TRP A 365 9.67 -0.49 -9.10
N TYR A 366 8.54 -1.20 -9.21
CA TYR A 366 8.12 -1.95 -10.38
C TYR A 366 6.70 -1.57 -10.80
N TRP A 367 6.45 -1.65 -12.09
CA TRP A 367 5.14 -1.44 -12.69
C TRP A 367 4.96 -2.36 -13.90
N PHE A 368 3.74 -2.43 -14.43
CA PHE A 368 3.45 -3.15 -15.66
C PHE A 368 3.05 -2.12 -16.73
N PRO A 369 3.99 -1.63 -17.57
CA PRO A 369 3.69 -0.66 -18.62
C PRO A 369 2.59 -1.16 -19.54
N LYS A 370 1.57 -0.32 -19.80
CA LYS A 370 0.42 -0.69 -20.65
C LYS A 370 -0.21 -2.03 -20.25
N GLN A 371 -0.40 -2.23 -18.94
CA GLN A 371 -1.03 -3.45 -18.42
C GLN A 371 -2.39 -3.65 -19.07
N THR A 372 -2.60 -4.87 -19.60
CA THR A 372 -3.81 -5.22 -20.35
C THR A 372 -4.92 -5.72 -19.43
N SER A 373 -6.14 -5.82 -19.97
CA SER A 373 -7.31 -6.30 -19.21
C SER A 373 -7.25 -7.77 -18.81
N THR A 374 -6.35 -8.55 -19.35
CA THR A 374 -6.14 -9.95 -18.95
C THR A 374 -5.05 -10.14 -17.91
N GLU A 375 -4.21 -9.13 -17.71
CA GLU A 375 -3.15 -9.13 -16.71
C GLU A 375 -3.66 -8.66 -15.36
N VAL A 376 -3.27 -9.34 -14.29
CA VAL A 376 -3.64 -9.02 -12.92
C VAL A 376 -2.38 -8.79 -12.10
N SER A 377 -2.14 -7.56 -11.68
CA SER A 377 -1.08 -7.25 -10.72
C SER A 377 -1.47 -7.79 -9.36
N MET A 378 -0.58 -8.54 -8.73
CA MET A 378 -0.76 -9.06 -7.38
C MET A 378 0.27 -8.47 -6.44
N LEU A 379 -0.16 -8.08 -5.24
CA LEU A 379 0.73 -7.64 -4.19
C LEU A 379 0.34 -8.25 -2.86
N LYS A 380 1.35 -8.58 -2.08
CA LYS A 380 1.18 -9.05 -0.71
C LYS A 380 0.96 -7.85 0.22
N CYS A 381 -0.14 -7.86 0.96
CA CYS A 381 -0.42 -6.87 1.99
C CYS A 381 -0.05 -7.35 3.40
N TYR A 382 0.00 -8.67 3.60
CA TYR A 382 0.38 -9.30 4.85
C TYR A 382 0.79 -10.77 4.62
N ASP A 383 1.75 -11.25 5.38
CA ASP A 383 2.07 -12.69 5.52
C ASP A 383 2.27 -13.03 6.99
N SER A 384 1.73 -14.15 7.44
CA SER A 384 1.83 -14.58 8.84
C SER A 384 3.22 -15.12 9.21
N VAL A 385 4.05 -15.48 8.21
CA VAL A 385 5.42 -15.92 8.41
C VAL A 385 6.30 -14.71 8.74
N THR A 386 7.04 -14.78 9.85
CA THR A 386 7.82 -13.66 10.39
C THR A 386 9.32 -13.94 10.53
N ASP A 387 9.78 -15.11 10.10
CA ASP A 387 11.18 -15.54 10.22
C ASP A 387 12.13 -14.98 9.16
N GLY A 388 11.60 -14.16 8.24
CA GLY A 388 12.36 -13.57 7.13
C GLY A 388 12.51 -14.47 5.91
N SER A 389 11.95 -15.67 5.92
CA SER A 389 12.02 -16.60 4.78
C SER A 389 11.19 -16.15 3.57
N VAL A 390 10.19 -15.30 3.81
CA VAL A 390 9.32 -14.73 2.79
C VAL A 390 9.12 -13.22 3.00
N SER A 391 8.71 -12.52 1.94
CA SER A 391 8.27 -11.13 2.03
C SER A 391 7.07 -10.99 2.97
N ARG A 392 7.07 -9.94 3.78
CA ARG A 392 5.94 -9.65 4.68
C ARG A 392 4.81 -8.94 3.96
N TRP A 393 5.16 -7.98 3.12
CA TRP A 393 4.26 -7.13 2.33
C TRP A 393 5.00 -6.44 1.18
N SER A 394 4.25 -5.67 0.38
CA SER A 394 4.76 -4.74 -0.62
C SER A 394 4.12 -3.38 -0.42
N PHE A 395 4.90 -2.29 -0.56
CA PHE A 395 4.32 -0.96 -0.68
C PHE A 395 3.73 -0.79 -2.06
N HIS A 396 2.72 0.05 -2.14
CA HIS A 396 2.13 0.39 -3.42
C HIS A 396 1.59 1.81 -3.44
N THR A 397 1.39 2.32 -4.64
CA THR A 397 0.73 3.60 -4.88
C THR A 397 0.25 3.67 -6.32
N ALA A 398 -0.63 4.61 -6.62
CA ALA A 398 -0.81 5.07 -7.99
C ALA A 398 0.14 6.24 -8.25
N CYS A 399 0.53 6.45 -9.49
CA CYS A 399 1.31 7.62 -9.88
C CYS A 399 0.82 8.20 -11.20
N ILE A 400 1.26 9.40 -11.50
CA ILE A 400 1.07 10.01 -12.81
C ILE A 400 2.30 9.65 -13.65
N ASP A 401 2.08 9.10 -14.84
CA ASP A 401 3.15 8.87 -15.80
C ASP A 401 3.39 10.14 -16.64
N PRO A 402 4.51 10.85 -16.43
CA PRO A 402 4.80 12.07 -17.18
C PRO A 402 5.20 11.80 -18.65
N THR A 403 5.31 10.54 -19.05
CA THR A 403 5.64 10.12 -20.42
C THR A 403 4.40 9.71 -21.21
N ALA A 404 3.26 9.55 -20.53
CA ALA A 404 1.99 9.23 -21.19
C ALA A 404 1.54 10.36 -22.12
N PRO A 405 0.85 10.05 -23.22
CA PRO A 405 0.21 11.05 -24.08
C PRO A 405 -0.72 11.98 -23.30
N ALA A 406 -0.88 13.22 -23.74
CA ALA A 406 -1.72 14.21 -23.08
C ALA A 406 -3.21 13.80 -23.04
N ASP A 407 -3.65 12.99 -24.01
CA ASP A 407 -5.00 12.43 -24.13
C ASP A 407 -5.12 11.01 -23.58
N ALA A 408 -4.10 10.51 -22.84
CA ALA A 408 -4.12 9.20 -22.23
C ALA A 408 -5.31 9.05 -21.28
N ARG A 409 -6.03 7.94 -21.44
CA ARG A 409 -7.21 7.66 -20.60
C ARG A 409 -6.80 7.29 -19.17
N CYS A 410 -7.59 7.74 -18.22
CA CYS A 410 -7.41 7.36 -16.83
C CYS A 410 -7.63 5.86 -16.65
N ARG A 411 -6.85 5.25 -15.78
CA ARG A 411 -7.00 3.82 -15.44
C ARG A 411 -8.43 3.51 -14.96
N LYS A 412 -8.97 2.40 -15.48
CA LYS A 412 -10.18 1.76 -14.96
C LYS A 412 -9.82 0.35 -14.51
N ASN A 413 -10.03 0.04 -13.25
CA ASN A 413 -9.69 -1.27 -12.72
C ASN A 413 -10.56 -1.67 -11.55
N VAL A 414 -10.71 -2.97 -11.34
CA VAL A 414 -11.21 -3.57 -10.12
C VAL A 414 -10.02 -4.07 -9.29
N VAL A 415 -10.06 -3.80 -7.99
CA VAL A 415 -9.12 -4.34 -7.01
C VAL A 415 -9.91 -5.25 -6.08
N VAL A 416 -9.56 -6.51 -6.02
CA VAL A 416 -10.10 -7.46 -5.03
C VAL A 416 -9.08 -7.74 -3.96
N ARG A 417 -9.57 -8.02 -2.76
CA ARG A 417 -8.75 -8.37 -1.59
C ARG A 417 -9.09 -9.77 -1.13
N ALA A 418 -8.07 -10.56 -0.92
CA ALA A 418 -8.23 -11.96 -0.53
C ALA A 418 -7.28 -12.37 0.59
N TYR A 419 -7.68 -13.40 1.34
CA TYR A 419 -6.77 -14.19 2.17
C TYR A 419 -6.54 -15.55 1.49
N VAL A 420 -5.30 -16.01 1.56
CA VAL A 420 -4.88 -17.36 1.12
C VAL A 420 -4.36 -18.11 2.34
N PHE A 421 -4.80 -19.36 2.52
CA PHE A 421 -4.45 -20.23 3.64
C PHE A 421 -3.70 -21.47 3.15
N PHE A 422 -2.74 -21.96 3.94
CA PHE A 422 -1.86 -23.09 3.60
C PHE A 422 -1.99 -24.26 4.56
#